data_2c49c6c4530b7f6c6f8abbeb0a4ba2ff
#
_entry.id   2c49c6c4530b7f6c6f8abbeb0a4ba2ff
#
_cell.length_a   1.000
_cell.length_b   1.000
_cell.length_c   1.000
_cell.angle_alpha   90.00
_cell.angle_beta   90.00
_cell.angle_gamma   90.00
#
_symmetry.space_group_name_H-M   'P 1'
#
loop_
_entity.id
_entity.type
_entity.pdbx_description
1 polymer ?
#
loop_
_entity_poly.entity_id
_entity_poly.type
_entity_poly.pdbx_seq_one_letter_code
_entity_poly.pdbx_strand_id
1 'polypeptide(L)'
;RERGNSWDPIDTFLVNWASVATNIYDGLTYRGADLKLVPGLATAWEELDEGKRIRFTLREGVKFHDGEPFNAEAVKFTFDRLLGEEGKKGPQRSNYAAIDKVEIIDAKTVDFHLKAPDPVLLTKLAGYGAMIVPPKYIQEKGDDYFNAHPVGTGPFKAVSYEPKIGIKLEAFADHWGGAPKLSNLEYRFIAEPATAVAELQAGRVDLVIPPTIPVGMIPTIQADPKLEVVSTAGPTVYALRFNTKSGPTADERVRKALILGVDRDAIIQTILGGQAAPIASFQGALSFGNDPDMKPLPYDPEKAKALLKEAGIATGTTLQIDVRGNDSTFNEVSQAIASYLQVIGLNATIKPYETNVLLNDIIPAGKTGAMFEQAWGGWTLDYDNTAYSMYHSGEKWNPYDSDPKLDALLESQRSITDRAKREEILKSIAHYTVDRALEIPLYNYNAIFGVSKRVKNFTPVPDSRLRLTDVTVE
;
A
#
# COMPACT_ATOMS: atom_id res chain seq x y z
N ARG A 1 4.22 -17.84 -3.70
CA ARG A 1 5.47 -17.48 -3.01
C ARG A 1 6.09 -16.30 -3.72
N GLU A 2 6.36 -15.20 -2.99
CA GLU A 2 7.14 -14.09 -3.53
C GLU A 2 8.56 -14.59 -3.87
N ARG A 3 9.02 -14.33 -5.07
CA ARG A 3 10.40 -14.55 -5.47
C ARG A 3 11.21 -13.30 -5.13
N GLY A 4 11.81 -13.25 -3.96
CA GLY A 4 12.46 -12.06 -3.39
C GLY A 4 13.61 -11.42 -4.18
N ASN A 5 13.97 -11.99 -5.33
CA ASN A 5 15.05 -11.49 -6.19
C ASN A 5 14.62 -11.38 -7.66
N SER A 6 13.31 -11.38 -7.95
CA SER A 6 12.79 -11.27 -9.32
C SER A 6 12.46 -9.84 -9.67
N TRP A 7 12.80 -9.44 -10.90
CA TRP A 7 12.34 -8.18 -11.49
C TRP A 7 11.09 -8.35 -12.35
N ASP A 8 10.55 -9.56 -12.45
CA ASP A 8 9.29 -9.80 -13.12
C ASP A 8 8.11 -9.17 -12.35
N PRO A 9 7.29 -8.33 -12.99
CA PRO A 9 6.15 -7.67 -12.35
C PRO A 9 5.15 -8.61 -11.67
N ILE A 10 5.03 -9.86 -12.15
CA ILE A 10 4.06 -10.82 -11.60
C ILE A 10 4.52 -11.49 -10.30
N ASP A 11 5.79 -11.40 -9.94
CA ASP A 11 6.41 -12.19 -8.88
C ASP A 11 6.40 -11.54 -7.49
N THR A 12 6.06 -10.25 -7.38
CA THR A 12 6.25 -9.50 -6.13
C THR A 12 5.12 -8.53 -5.80
N PHE A 13 5.05 -8.19 -4.51
CA PHE A 13 4.17 -7.16 -3.95
C PHE A 13 4.96 -6.13 -3.11
N LEU A 14 6.28 -6.10 -3.24
CA LEU A 14 7.13 -5.27 -2.38
C LEU A 14 7.14 -3.81 -2.84
N VAL A 15 6.91 -2.88 -1.92
CA VAL A 15 6.95 -1.42 -2.18
C VAL A 15 8.34 -0.98 -2.64
N ASN A 16 9.41 -1.51 -2.03
CA ASN A 16 10.78 -1.19 -2.42
C ASN A 16 11.09 -1.59 -3.86
N TRP A 17 10.58 -2.75 -4.28
CA TRP A 17 10.66 -3.19 -5.67
C TRP A 17 9.98 -2.19 -6.61
N ALA A 18 8.77 -1.75 -6.26
CA ALA A 18 8.01 -0.82 -7.07
C ALA A 18 8.70 0.53 -7.24
N SER A 19 9.42 1.01 -6.23
CA SER A 19 10.20 2.26 -6.29
C SER A 19 11.28 2.23 -7.36
N VAL A 20 11.85 1.06 -7.63
CA VAL A 20 12.81 0.84 -8.73
C VAL A 20 12.08 0.57 -10.03
N ALA A 21 11.14 -0.37 -10.01
CA ALA A 21 10.46 -0.90 -11.19
C ALA A 21 9.69 0.17 -11.99
N THR A 22 9.14 1.19 -11.33
CA THR A 22 8.48 2.33 -12.00
C THR A 22 9.42 3.16 -12.88
N ASN A 23 10.73 2.99 -12.74
CA ASN A 23 11.73 3.59 -13.63
C ASN A 23 12.14 2.66 -14.78
N ILE A 24 11.82 1.36 -14.70
CA ILE A 24 12.13 0.36 -15.72
C ILE A 24 10.91 0.07 -16.62
N TYR A 25 9.73 0.02 -16.03
CA TYR A 25 8.49 -0.42 -16.68
C TYR A 25 7.44 0.67 -16.72
N ASP A 26 6.50 0.52 -17.64
CA ASP A 26 5.26 1.29 -17.72
C ASP A 26 4.04 0.37 -17.67
N GLY A 27 2.95 0.90 -17.10
CA GLY A 27 1.62 0.33 -17.21
C GLY A 27 0.76 1.04 -18.27
N LEU A 28 -0.44 0.53 -18.51
CA LEU A 28 -1.42 1.22 -19.35
C LEU A 28 -1.83 2.57 -18.74
N THR A 29 -1.93 2.63 -17.43
CA THR A 29 -2.25 3.82 -16.66
C THR A 29 -1.19 4.05 -15.58
N TYR A 30 -1.12 5.28 -15.06
CA TYR A 30 -0.32 5.64 -13.89
C TYR A 30 -1.14 6.32 -12.84
N ARG A 31 -0.52 6.55 -11.69
CA ARG A 31 -0.92 7.59 -10.74
C ARG A 31 0.01 8.80 -10.88
N GLY A 32 -0.58 9.97 -11.08
CA GLY A 32 0.14 11.23 -10.98
C GLY A 32 0.60 11.52 -9.55
N ALA A 33 1.30 12.64 -9.36
CA ALA A 33 1.73 13.07 -8.03
C ALA A 33 0.56 13.38 -7.07
N ASP A 34 -0.61 13.73 -7.62
CA ASP A 34 -1.88 13.91 -6.91
C ASP A 34 -2.66 12.59 -6.73
N LEU A 35 -2.04 11.45 -7.06
CA LEU A 35 -2.58 10.08 -7.01
C LEU A 35 -3.78 9.81 -7.92
N LYS A 36 -4.17 10.75 -8.77
CA LYS A 36 -5.19 10.51 -9.80
C LYS A 36 -4.64 9.64 -10.92
N LEU A 37 -5.53 8.87 -11.53
CA LEU A 37 -5.19 8.09 -12.71
C LEU A 37 -4.90 9.02 -13.89
N VAL A 38 -3.79 8.76 -14.56
CA VAL A 38 -3.36 9.47 -15.75
C VAL A 38 -2.96 8.49 -16.85
N PRO A 39 -3.02 8.89 -18.13
CA PRO A 39 -2.57 8.09 -19.27
C PRO A 39 -1.11 7.65 -19.14
N GLY A 40 -0.85 6.36 -19.38
CA GLY A 40 0.47 5.77 -19.52
C GLY A 40 0.72 5.29 -20.94
N LEU A 41 0.90 3.99 -21.11
CA LEU A 41 0.97 3.34 -22.44
C LEU A 41 -0.39 3.31 -23.15
N ALA A 42 -1.51 3.46 -22.42
CA ALA A 42 -2.79 3.82 -23.00
C ALA A 42 -2.96 5.35 -22.97
N THR A 43 -3.40 5.94 -24.07
CA THR A 43 -3.68 7.38 -24.18
C THR A 43 -5.11 7.73 -23.79
N ALA A 44 -6.01 6.76 -23.89
CA ALA A 44 -7.42 6.87 -23.51
C ALA A 44 -8.01 5.48 -23.20
N TRP A 45 -9.13 5.48 -22.49
CA TRP A 45 -9.93 4.28 -22.26
C TRP A 45 -11.42 4.63 -22.16
N GLU A 46 -12.25 3.63 -22.47
CA GLU A 46 -13.70 3.75 -22.45
C GLU A 46 -14.30 2.48 -21.81
N GLU A 47 -15.20 2.66 -20.86
CA GLU A 47 -16.00 1.58 -20.29
C GLU A 47 -17.21 1.30 -21.17
N LEU A 48 -17.39 0.04 -21.53
CA LEU A 48 -18.44 -0.47 -22.41
C LEU A 48 -19.17 -1.62 -21.73
N ASP A 49 -20.35 -1.97 -22.26
CA ASP A 49 -21.14 -3.13 -21.83
C ASP A 49 -21.38 -3.14 -20.30
N GLU A 50 -21.81 -2.00 -19.78
CA GLU A 50 -22.10 -1.82 -18.35
C GLU A 50 -20.90 -2.16 -17.44
N GLY A 51 -19.69 -1.81 -17.88
CA GLY A 51 -18.45 -2.03 -17.14
C GLY A 51 -17.86 -3.45 -17.29
N LYS A 52 -18.41 -4.29 -18.16
CA LYS A 52 -17.86 -5.63 -18.45
C LYS A 52 -16.83 -5.64 -19.56
N ARG A 53 -16.61 -4.52 -20.21
CA ARG A 53 -15.57 -4.36 -21.22
C ARG A 53 -14.93 -2.98 -21.09
N ILE A 54 -13.61 -2.93 -21.15
CA ILE A 54 -12.86 -1.67 -21.18
C ILE A 54 -12.01 -1.67 -22.43
N ARG A 55 -12.21 -0.67 -23.28
CA ARG A 55 -11.42 -0.45 -24.48
C ARG A 55 -10.30 0.53 -24.19
N PHE A 56 -9.08 0.17 -24.56
CA PHE A 56 -7.90 1.03 -24.46
C PHE A 56 -7.39 1.41 -25.84
N THR A 57 -7.09 2.71 -26.01
CA THR A 57 -6.31 3.22 -27.13
C THR A 57 -4.85 3.32 -26.70
N LEU A 58 -3.96 2.63 -27.42
CA LEU A 58 -2.55 2.52 -27.06
C LEU A 58 -1.72 3.65 -27.68
N ARG A 59 -0.63 4.00 -27.00
CA ARG A 59 0.37 4.96 -27.48
C ARG A 59 1.17 4.35 -28.62
N GLU A 60 1.36 5.10 -29.69
CA GLU A 60 2.15 4.69 -30.85
C GLU A 60 3.62 5.12 -30.71
N GLY A 61 4.54 4.43 -31.38
CA GLY A 61 5.96 4.77 -31.45
C GLY A 61 6.76 4.44 -30.20
N VAL A 62 6.18 3.79 -29.20
CA VAL A 62 6.88 3.35 -27.99
C VAL A 62 7.74 2.12 -28.31
N LYS A 63 8.95 2.09 -27.72
CA LYS A 63 9.89 0.96 -27.81
C LYS A 63 10.22 0.45 -26.42
N PHE A 64 10.43 -0.84 -26.31
CA PHE A 64 11.11 -1.46 -25.17
C PHE A 64 12.63 -1.12 -25.20
N HIS A 65 13.30 -1.33 -24.10
CA HIS A 65 14.73 -1.03 -23.93
C HIS A 65 15.62 -1.80 -24.91
N ASP A 66 15.20 -2.96 -25.40
CA ASP A 66 15.88 -3.79 -26.40
C ASP A 66 15.54 -3.40 -27.85
N GLY A 67 14.66 -2.43 -28.05
CA GLY A 67 14.21 -1.93 -29.34
C GLY A 67 12.94 -2.60 -29.89
N GLU A 68 12.40 -3.62 -29.22
CA GLU A 68 11.11 -4.22 -29.60
C GLU A 68 10.00 -3.16 -29.54
N PRO A 69 9.11 -3.06 -30.56
CA PRO A 69 8.01 -2.11 -30.51
C PRO A 69 6.93 -2.53 -29.52
N PHE A 70 6.42 -1.58 -28.73
CA PHE A 70 5.20 -1.76 -27.94
C PHE A 70 3.97 -1.63 -28.84
N ASN A 71 3.01 -2.55 -28.69
CA ASN A 71 1.75 -2.58 -29.43
C ASN A 71 0.72 -3.45 -28.67
N ALA A 72 -0.43 -3.71 -29.30
CA ALA A 72 -1.51 -4.53 -28.76
C ALA A 72 -1.07 -5.97 -28.42
N GLU A 73 -0.12 -6.55 -29.17
CA GLU A 73 0.43 -7.89 -28.89
C GLU A 73 1.17 -7.92 -27.53
N ALA A 74 1.93 -6.86 -27.21
CA ALA A 74 2.64 -6.77 -25.93
C ALA A 74 1.65 -6.70 -24.75
N VAL A 75 0.55 -5.96 -24.91
CA VAL A 75 -0.51 -5.89 -23.89
C VAL A 75 -1.15 -7.27 -23.70
N LYS A 76 -1.60 -7.89 -24.79
CA LYS A 76 -2.22 -9.23 -24.73
C LYS A 76 -1.27 -10.26 -24.10
N PHE A 77 -0.02 -10.31 -24.54
CA PHE A 77 0.99 -11.23 -24.01
C PHE A 77 1.17 -11.04 -22.49
N THR A 78 1.28 -9.80 -22.03
CA THR A 78 1.46 -9.48 -20.61
C THR A 78 0.31 -10.05 -19.77
N PHE A 79 -0.94 -9.83 -20.20
CA PHE A 79 -2.10 -10.28 -19.42
C PHE A 79 -2.38 -11.77 -19.59
N ASP A 80 -2.15 -12.36 -20.76
CA ASP A 80 -2.24 -13.82 -20.96
C ASP A 80 -1.24 -14.54 -20.02
N ARG A 81 -0.02 -14.01 -19.90
CA ARG A 81 1.01 -14.52 -19.00
C ARG A 81 0.63 -14.35 -17.53
N LEU A 82 0.16 -13.15 -17.13
CA LEU A 82 -0.27 -12.85 -15.77
C LEU A 82 -1.44 -13.74 -15.32
N LEU A 83 -2.42 -13.97 -16.20
CA LEU A 83 -3.61 -14.75 -15.89
C LEU A 83 -3.41 -16.26 -16.09
N GLY A 84 -2.37 -16.65 -16.83
CA GLY A 84 -2.02 -18.02 -17.18
C GLY A 84 -1.23 -18.76 -16.09
N GLU A 85 -0.50 -19.80 -16.53
CA GLU A 85 0.25 -20.68 -15.63
C GLU A 85 1.43 -19.96 -14.94
N GLU A 86 2.09 -19.01 -15.62
CA GLU A 86 3.20 -18.27 -15.03
C GLU A 86 2.73 -17.38 -13.88
N GLY A 87 1.62 -16.65 -14.06
CA GLY A 87 1.04 -15.82 -13.03
C GLY A 87 0.53 -16.59 -11.81
N LYS A 88 0.23 -17.90 -11.92
CA LYS A 88 -0.13 -18.74 -10.76
C LYS A 88 1.04 -18.93 -9.78
N LYS A 89 2.27 -18.74 -10.22
CA LYS A 89 3.46 -18.89 -9.40
C LYS A 89 3.70 -17.68 -8.49
N GLY A 90 3.17 -16.51 -8.87
CA GLY A 90 3.34 -15.23 -8.19
C GLY A 90 2.09 -14.73 -7.47
N PRO A 91 2.20 -13.65 -6.69
CA PRO A 91 1.11 -13.12 -5.87
C PRO A 91 0.14 -12.22 -6.64
N GLN A 92 0.47 -11.78 -7.88
CA GLN A 92 -0.26 -10.73 -8.55
C GLN A 92 -1.55 -11.18 -9.25
N ARG A 93 -1.62 -12.43 -9.71
CA ARG A 93 -2.73 -12.94 -10.53
C ARG A 93 -4.10 -12.69 -9.93
N SER A 94 -4.26 -12.88 -8.63
CA SER A 94 -5.56 -12.73 -7.95
C SER A 94 -6.12 -11.31 -8.02
N ASN A 95 -5.26 -10.30 -8.11
CA ASN A 95 -5.68 -8.89 -8.20
C ASN A 95 -6.38 -8.57 -9.53
N TYR A 96 -6.09 -9.33 -10.57
CA TYR A 96 -6.59 -9.14 -11.93
C TYR A 96 -7.56 -10.25 -12.35
N ALA A 97 -8.06 -11.04 -11.41
CA ALA A 97 -8.93 -12.19 -11.67
C ALA A 97 -10.28 -11.83 -12.29
N ALA A 98 -10.71 -10.56 -12.21
CA ALA A 98 -11.89 -10.06 -12.90
C ALA A 98 -11.72 -10.06 -14.42
N ILE A 99 -10.48 -9.96 -14.94
CA ILE A 99 -10.21 -10.03 -16.39
C ILE A 99 -10.44 -11.46 -16.86
N ASP A 100 -11.29 -11.61 -17.86
CA ASP A 100 -11.53 -12.88 -18.55
C ASP A 100 -10.52 -13.08 -19.69
N LYS A 101 -10.41 -12.09 -20.58
CA LYS A 101 -9.45 -12.09 -21.69
C LYS A 101 -9.12 -10.67 -22.15
N VAL A 102 -7.99 -10.55 -22.83
CA VAL A 102 -7.63 -9.36 -23.63
C VAL A 102 -7.76 -9.71 -25.11
N GLU A 103 -8.52 -8.91 -25.83
CA GLU A 103 -8.77 -9.05 -27.25
C GLU A 103 -8.10 -7.91 -28.03
N ILE A 104 -7.35 -8.28 -29.07
CA ILE A 104 -6.75 -7.31 -29.99
C ILE A 104 -7.79 -6.92 -31.03
N ILE A 105 -8.13 -5.63 -31.08
CA ILE A 105 -9.02 -5.08 -32.11
C ILE A 105 -8.21 -4.66 -33.33
N ASP A 106 -7.11 -3.96 -33.10
CA ASP A 106 -6.09 -3.57 -34.07
C ASP A 106 -4.75 -3.32 -33.37
N ALA A 107 -3.73 -2.85 -34.10
CA ALA A 107 -2.38 -2.66 -33.54
C ALA A 107 -2.30 -1.69 -32.35
N LYS A 108 -3.29 -0.80 -32.19
CA LYS A 108 -3.34 0.24 -31.16
C LYS A 108 -4.61 0.21 -30.30
N THR A 109 -5.45 -0.79 -30.46
CA THR A 109 -6.70 -0.90 -29.72
C THR A 109 -6.85 -2.30 -29.13
N VAL A 110 -7.08 -2.36 -27.84
CA VAL A 110 -7.37 -3.62 -27.13
C VAL A 110 -8.63 -3.50 -26.30
N ASP A 111 -9.39 -4.58 -26.21
CA ASP A 111 -10.55 -4.72 -25.34
C ASP A 111 -10.22 -5.68 -24.20
N PHE A 112 -10.41 -5.22 -22.96
CA PHE A 112 -10.39 -6.06 -21.78
C PHE A 112 -11.81 -6.52 -21.49
N HIS A 113 -12.08 -7.81 -21.64
CA HIS A 113 -13.35 -8.42 -21.26
C HIS A 113 -13.29 -8.87 -19.81
N LEU A 114 -14.31 -8.51 -19.03
CA LEU A 114 -14.39 -8.80 -17.61
C LEU A 114 -15.51 -9.81 -17.34
N LYS A 115 -15.26 -10.72 -16.39
CA LYS A 115 -16.26 -11.68 -15.87
C LYS A 115 -17.42 -10.99 -15.17
N ALA A 116 -17.09 -9.87 -14.49
CA ALA A 116 -18.01 -8.94 -13.83
C ALA A 116 -17.37 -7.55 -13.82
N PRO A 117 -18.15 -6.47 -13.68
CA PRO A 117 -17.58 -5.14 -13.51
C PRO A 117 -16.57 -5.10 -12.34
N ASP A 118 -15.44 -4.42 -12.55
CA ASP A 118 -14.45 -4.17 -11.50
C ASP A 118 -14.13 -2.67 -11.49
N PRO A 119 -14.82 -1.87 -10.68
CA PRO A 119 -14.62 -0.40 -10.64
C PRO A 119 -13.23 0.02 -10.13
N VAL A 120 -12.44 -0.93 -9.62
CA VAL A 120 -11.07 -0.69 -9.16
C VAL A 120 -10.03 -1.10 -10.20
N LEU A 121 -10.44 -1.73 -11.32
CA LEU A 121 -9.50 -2.29 -12.29
C LEU A 121 -8.53 -1.25 -12.87
N LEU A 122 -9.03 -0.08 -13.28
CA LEU A 122 -8.17 1.00 -13.80
C LEU A 122 -7.08 1.42 -12.81
N THR A 123 -7.42 1.45 -11.53
CA THR A 123 -6.47 1.73 -10.44
C THR A 123 -5.47 0.58 -10.25
N LYS A 124 -5.93 -0.68 -10.37
CA LYS A 124 -5.07 -1.86 -10.33
C LYS A 124 -4.09 -1.88 -11.51
N LEU A 125 -4.53 -1.45 -12.70
CA LEU A 125 -3.68 -1.37 -13.90
C LEU A 125 -2.55 -0.33 -13.79
N ALA A 126 -2.65 0.62 -12.85
CA ALA A 126 -1.55 1.50 -12.47
C ALA A 126 -0.62 0.86 -11.41
N GLY A 127 -0.87 -0.38 -11.03
CA GLY A 127 -0.14 -1.12 -9.99
C GLY A 127 0.95 -2.04 -10.54
N TYR A 128 1.42 -2.94 -9.67
CA TYR A 128 2.62 -3.75 -9.92
C TYR A 128 2.46 -4.74 -11.07
N GLY A 129 1.62 -5.74 -10.94
CA GLY A 129 1.52 -6.87 -11.85
C GLY A 129 1.05 -6.56 -13.28
N ALA A 130 0.57 -5.33 -13.52
CA ALA A 130 0.06 -4.86 -14.81
C ALA A 130 1.09 -4.08 -15.64
N MET A 131 2.35 -4.04 -15.20
CA MET A 131 3.43 -3.44 -15.99
C MET A 131 3.67 -4.27 -17.25
N ILE A 132 3.79 -3.59 -18.39
CA ILE A 132 3.89 -4.24 -19.69
C ILE A 132 5.31 -4.77 -19.93
N VAL A 133 5.40 -6.01 -20.39
CA VAL A 133 6.66 -6.72 -20.61
C VAL A 133 6.86 -7.09 -22.09
N PRO A 134 8.14 -7.23 -22.55
CA PRO A 134 8.47 -7.47 -23.95
C PRO A 134 8.24 -8.94 -24.37
N PRO A 135 7.31 -9.24 -25.30
CA PRO A 135 6.98 -10.62 -25.68
C PRO A 135 8.15 -11.41 -26.23
N LYS A 136 8.84 -10.86 -27.24
CA LYS A 136 9.92 -11.58 -27.94
C LYS A 136 11.10 -11.86 -27.03
N TYR A 137 11.48 -10.84 -26.24
CA TYR A 137 12.57 -10.98 -25.29
C TYR A 137 12.32 -12.15 -24.30
N ILE A 138 11.12 -12.23 -23.73
CA ILE A 138 10.77 -13.29 -22.79
C ILE A 138 10.68 -14.65 -23.50
N GLN A 139 10.08 -14.70 -24.70
CA GLN A 139 9.97 -15.93 -25.48
C GLN A 139 11.33 -16.49 -25.91
N GLU A 140 12.30 -15.62 -26.23
CA GLU A 140 13.63 -16.02 -26.66
C GLU A 140 14.58 -16.35 -25.50
N LYS A 141 14.52 -15.59 -24.40
CA LYS A 141 15.46 -15.72 -23.26
C LYS A 141 14.91 -16.55 -22.10
N GLY A 142 13.59 -16.64 -21.98
CA GLY A 142 12.89 -17.32 -20.88
C GLY A 142 12.70 -16.43 -19.64
N ASP A 143 11.76 -16.86 -18.80
CA ASP A 143 11.35 -16.14 -17.58
C ASP A 143 12.49 -15.98 -16.59
N ASP A 144 13.29 -17.04 -16.38
CA ASP A 144 14.41 -16.97 -15.41
C ASP A 144 15.49 -15.95 -15.82
N TYR A 145 15.72 -15.78 -17.13
CA TYR A 145 16.62 -14.76 -17.61
C TYR A 145 16.02 -13.36 -17.44
N PHE A 146 14.75 -13.19 -17.80
CA PHE A 146 14.03 -11.93 -17.64
C PHE A 146 14.00 -11.47 -16.17
N ASN A 147 13.84 -12.41 -15.23
CA ASN A 147 13.84 -12.11 -13.80
C ASN A 147 15.10 -11.42 -13.30
N ALA A 148 16.25 -11.68 -13.94
CA ALA A 148 17.54 -11.08 -13.58
C ALA A 148 17.96 -9.93 -14.51
N HIS A 149 17.36 -9.84 -15.71
CA HIS A 149 17.69 -8.87 -16.74
C HIS A 149 16.43 -8.16 -17.23
N PRO A 150 15.85 -7.28 -16.40
CA PRO A 150 14.58 -6.64 -16.70
C PRO A 150 14.67 -5.72 -17.93
N VAL A 151 13.67 -5.85 -18.79
CA VAL A 151 13.46 -5.01 -19.97
C VAL A 151 12.03 -4.48 -19.94
N GLY A 152 11.85 -3.18 -20.01
CA GLY A 152 10.56 -2.49 -20.03
C GLY A 152 10.57 -1.33 -21.02
N THR A 153 9.59 -0.44 -20.88
CA THR A 153 9.45 0.78 -21.69
C THR A 153 9.75 2.06 -20.90
N GLY A 154 10.15 1.92 -19.62
CA GLY A 154 10.35 3.03 -18.69
C GLY A 154 11.53 3.93 -19.05
N PRO A 155 11.70 5.06 -18.31
CA PRO A 155 12.71 6.06 -18.61
C PRO A 155 14.16 5.62 -18.38
N PHE A 156 14.37 4.53 -17.66
CA PHE A 156 15.70 3.98 -17.43
C PHE A 156 15.74 2.49 -17.71
N LYS A 157 16.84 2.02 -18.26
CA LYS A 157 17.08 0.60 -18.53
C LYS A 157 18.12 0.02 -17.58
N ALA A 158 17.92 -1.23 -17.18
CA ALA A 158 18.83 -1.94 -16.29
C ALA A 158 20.19 -2.24 -16.98
N VAL A 159 21.28 -1.92 -16.30
CA VAL A 159 22.66 -2.20 -16.76
C VAL A 159 23.24 -3.38 -16.01
N SER A 160 23.07 -3.41 -14.68
CA SER A 160 23.53 -4.50 -13.83
C SER A 160 22.65 -4.67 -12.62
N TYR A 161 22.50 -5.92 -12.20
CA TYR A 161 21.78 -6.28 -10.98
C TYR A 161 22.61 -7.27 -10.18
N GLU A 162 22.85 -6.94 -8.92
CA GLU A 162 23.53 -7.81 -7.95
C GLU A 162 22.57 -8.04 -6.78
N PRO A 163 22.05 -9.27 -6.62
CA PRO A 163 21.10 -9.60 -5.55
C PRO A 163 21.62 -9.17 -4.17
N LYS A 164 20.75 -8.52 -3.37
CA LYS A 164 21.04 -7.96 -2.03
C LYS A 164 22.02 -6.79 -1.99
N ILE A 165 22.64 -6.40 -3.11
CA ILE A 165 23.57 -5.28 -3.19
C ILE A 165 22.89 -4.08 -3.85
N GLY A 166 22.37 -4.24 -5.07
CA GLY A 166 21.73 -3.13 -5.76
C GLY A 166 21.49 -3.38 -7.24
N ILE A 167 20.97 -2.35 -7.90
CA ILE A 167 20.74 -2.32 -9.34
C ILE A 167 21.20 -0.98 -9.89
N LYS A 168 21.87 -1.01 -11.05
CA LYS A 168 22.28 0.17 -11.80
C LYS A 168 21.46 0.30 -13.05
N LEU A 169 20.96 1.51 -13.27
CA LEU A 169 20.15 1.89 -14.41
C LEU A 169 20.83 3.01 -15.18
N GLU A 170 20.68 3.04 -16.50
CA GLU A 170 21.07 4.15 -17.36
C GLU A 170 19.86 4.76 -18.07
N ALA A 171 19.96 6.03 -18.43
CA ALA A 171 18.90 6.75 -19.12
C ALA A 171 18.52 6.08 -20.45
N PHE A 172 17.24 5.92 -20.69
CA PHE A 172 16.69 5.50 -21.98
C PHE A 172 16.33 6.73 -22.82
N ALA A 173 17.24 7.11 -23.71
CA ALA A 173 17.11 8.34 -24.51
C ALA A 173 15.85 8.35 -25.40
N ASP A 174 15.43 7.17 -25.89
CA ASP A 174 14.25 6.98 -26.74
C ASP A 174 12.94 6.83 -25.93
N HIS A 175 12.97 7.14 -24.64
CA HIS A 175 11.75 7.04 -23.81
C HIS A 175 10.63 7.90 -24.38
N TRP A 176 9.42 7.35 -24.49
CA TRP A 176 8.25 7.97 -25.12
C TRP A 176 7.80 9.28 -24.43
N GLY A 177 8.08 9.44 -23.14
CA GLY A 177 7.79 10.66 -22.35
C GLY A 177 8.92 11.69 -22.37
N GLY A 178 9.97 11.47 -23.16
CA GLY A 178 11.19 12.27 -23.21
C GLY A 178 12.33 11.65 -22.42
N ALA A 179 13.57 11.96 -22.81
CA ALA A 179 14.77 11.48 -22.15
C ALA A 179 14.85 11.98 -20.70
N PRO A 180 15.19 11.11 -19.73
CA PRO A 180 15.37 11.54 -18.34
C PRO A 180 16.56 12.49 -18.21
N LYS A 181 16.53 13.34 -17.18
CA LYS A 181 17.55 14.35 -16.90
C LYS A 181 18.83 13.77 -16.32
N LEU A 182 18.71 12.69 -15.54
CA LEU A 182 19.84 11.94 -15.01
C LEU A 182 20.34 10.93 -16.04
N SER A 183 21.67 10.82 -16.20
CA SER A 183 22.26 9.80 -17.09
C SER A 183 22.21 8.40 -16.47
N ASN A 184 22.31 8.31 -15.17
CA ASN A 184 22.39 7.05 -14.44
C ASN A 184 21.64 7.14 -13.09
N LEU A 185 21.10 6.00 -12.65
CA LEU A 185 20.58 5.79 -11.31
C LEU A 185 21.26 4.56 -10.71
N GLU A 186 21.60 4.62 -9.43
CA GLU A 186 22.06 3.47 -8.67
C GLU A 186 21.17 3.30 -7.43
N TYR A 187 20.52 2.15 -7.33
CA TYR A 187 19.77 1.76 -6.15
C TYR A 187 20.61 0.79 -5.32
N ARG A 188 20.89 1.15 -4.07
CA ARG A 188 21.63 0.35 -3.11
C ARG A 188 20.68 -0.25 -2.09
N PHE A 189 20.75 -1.56 -1.88
CA PHE A 189 19.88 -2.28 -0.96
C PHE A 189 20.53 -2.35 0.41
N ILE A 190 20.21 -1.38 1.26
CA ILE A 190 20.75 -1.25 2.60
C ILE A 190 19.70 -1.65 3.61
N ALA A 191 19.87 -2.80 4.27
CA ALA A 191 18.88 -3.36 5.19
C ALA A 191 18.78 -2.56 6.51
N GLU A 192 19.93 -2.02 6.99
CA GLU A 192 19.98 -1.36 8.28
C GLU A 192 19.73 0.15 8.14
N PRO A 193 18.66 0.69 8.77
CA PRO A 193 18.30 2.10 8.67
C PRO A 193 19.42 3.06 9.06
N ALA A 194 20.16 2.76 10.14
CA ALA A 194 21.27 3.58 10.59
C ALA A 194 22.39 3.67 9.53
N THR A 195 22.65 2.58 8.81
CA THR A 195 23.61 2.55 7.71
C THR A 195 23.13 3.40 6.54
N ALA A 196 21.85 3.31 6.18
CA ALA A 196 21.29 4.12 5.09
C ALA A 196 21.38 5.64 5.40
N VAL A 197 21.08 6.04 6.63
CA VAL A 197 21.23 7.43 7.07
C VAL A 197 22.69 7.87 7.07
N ALA A 198 23.62 7.02 7.53
CA ALA A 198 25.06 7.33 7.51
C ALA A 198 25.61 7.47 6.08
N GLU A 199 25.13 6.66 5.12
CA GLU A 199 25.47 6.79 3.71
C GLU A 199 24.97 8.12 3.10
N LEU A 200 23.77 8.55 3.51
CA LEU A 200 23.22 9.85 3.11
C LEU A 200 24.05 11.01 3.68
N GLN A 201 24.39 10.97 4.97
CA GLN A 201 25.25 11.98 5.61
C GLN A 201 26.66 12.05 5.00
N ALA A 202 27.20 10.91 4.62
CA ALA A 202 28.49 10.83 3.95
C ALA A 202 28.46 11.26 2.47
N GLY A 203 27.28 11.58 1.92
CA GLY A 203 27.11 11.93 0.51
C GLY A 203 27.36 10.78 -0.47
N ARG A 204 27.26 9.53 0.00
CA ARG A 204 27.39 8.33 -0.84
C ARG A 204 26.08 7.84 -1.43
N VAL A 205 24.97 8.34 -0.90
CA VAL A 205 23.64 8.29 -1.51
C VAL A 205 23.00 9.67 -1.44
N ASP A 206 22.12 9.99 -2.38
CA ASP A 206 21.46 11.29 -2.48
C ASP A 206 20.03 11.26 -1.97
N LEU A 207 19.43 10.07 -1.90
CA LEU A 207 18.04 9.86 -1.51
C LEU A 207 17.90 8.57 -0.71
N VAL A 208 17.23 8.64 0.44
CA VAL A 208 16.76 7.47 1.21
C VAL A 208 15.23 7.47 1.17
N ILE A 209 14.66 6.35 0.71
CA ILE A 209 13.22 6.21 0.45
C ILE A 209 12.50 5.44 1.58
N PRO A 210 11.16 5.64 1.76
CA PRO A 210 10.38 4.85 2.71
C PRO A 210 10.45 3.33 2.43
N PRO A 211 10.28 2.50 3.44
CA PRO A 211 10.04 2.78 4.86
C PRO A 211 11.34 2.88 5.70
N THR A 212 12.46 3.22 5.09
CA THR A 212 13.81 3.03 5.66
C THR A 212 14.12 3.94 6.85
N ILE A 213 13.53 5.16 6.94
CA ILE A 213 13.90 6.14 7.97
C ILE A 213 12.98 6.02 9.19
N PRO A 214 13.46 5.50 10.34
CA PRO A 214 12.73 5.57 11.60
C PRO A 214 12.60 7.02 12.09
N VAL A 215 11.50 7.34 12.75
CA VAL A 215 11.22 8.68 13.27
C VAL A 215 12.35 9.22 14.15
N GLY A 216 12.94 8.38 15.00
CA GLY A 216 14.06 8.75 15.88
C GLY A 216 15.32 9.20 15.14
N MET A 217 15.46 8.93 13.85
CA MET A 217 16.61 9.36 13.04
C MET A 217 16.38 10.69 12.30
N ILE A 218 15.17 11.19 12.28
CA ILE A 218 14.83 12.47 11.64
C ILE A 218 15.69 13.63 12.17
N PRO A 219 15.85 13.84 13.51
CA PRO A 219 16.69 14.91 14.01
C PRO A 219 18.15 14.82 13.54
N THR A 220 18.68 13.61 13.40
CA THR A 220 20.05 13.38 12.90
C THR A 220 20.24 13.85 11.46
N ILE A 221 19.24 13.62 10.59
CA ILE A 221 19.27 14.10 9.20
C ILE A 221 19.12 15.63 9.17
N GLN A 222 18.17 16.16 9.93
CA GLN A 222 17.86 17.60 9.98
C GLN A 222 19.01 18.45 10.53
N ALA A 223 19.86 17.86 11.39
CA ALA A 223 21.03 18.54 11.92
C ALA A 223 22.13 18.80 10.88
N ASP A 224 22.13 18.07 9.75
CA ASP A 224 23.08 18.28 8.65
C ASP A 224 22.54 19.35 7.69
N PRO A 225 23.25 20.50 7.53
CA PRO A 225 22.79 21.59 6.67
C PRO A 225 22.72 21.22 5.17
N LYS A 226 23.33 20.11 4.76
CA LYS A 226 23.33 19.61 3.38
C LYS A 226 22.12 18.70 3.08
N LEU A 227 21.39 18.31 4.13
CA LEU A 227 20.30 17.36 4.03
C LEU A 227 18.96 18.01 4.39
N GLU A 228 17.90 17.35 3.99
CA GLU A 228 16.55 17.65 4.41
C GLU A 228 15.73 16.37 4.56
N VAL A 229 14.69 16.45 5.38
CA VAL A 229 13.67 15.42 5.50
C VAL A 229 12.41 15.95 4.85
N VAL A 230 11.91 15.22 3.87
CA VAL A 230 10.65 15.51 3.19
C VAL A 230 9.66 14.41 3.54
N SER A 231 8.46 14.75 3.94
CA SER A 231 7.42 13.78 4.24
C SER A 231 6.09 14.15 3.59
N THR A 232 5.31 13.14 3.26
CA THR A 232 3.95 13.28 2.74
C THR A 232 3.07 12.21 3.37
N ALA A 233 1.74 12.43 3.38
CA ALA A 233 0.82 11.39 3.86
C ALA A 233 1.08 10.08 3.10
N GLY A 234 1.31 8.99 3.83
CA GLY A 234 1.55 7.67 3.24
C GLY A 234 0.26 6.88 3.04
N PRO A 235 0.32 5.72 2.40
CA PRO A 235 -0.85 4.86 2.21
C PRO A 235 -1.16 3.98 3.43
N THR A 236 -0.21 3.85 4.37
CA THR A 236 -0.32 2.89 5.48
C THR A 236 -1.08 3.48 6.66
N VAL A 237 -2.09 2.75 7.09
CA VAL A 237 -2.88 3.03 8.29
C VAL A 237 -2.65 1.97 9.35
N TYR A 238 -2.72 2.36 10.61
CA TYR A 238 -2.54 1.51 11.76
C TYR A 238 -3.78 1.52 12.66
N ALA A 239 -4.14 0.35 13.15
CA ALA A 239 -5.21 0.18 14.13
C ALA A 239 -4.88 -0.97 15.10
N LEU A 240 -5.55 -0.97 16.25
CA LEU A 240 -5.74 -2.15 17.07
C LEU A 240 -7.14 -2.70 16.81
N ARG A 241 -7.23 -3.84 16.13
CA ARG A 241 -8.52 -4.51 15.89
C ARG A 241 -8.93 -5.35 17.07
N PHE A 242 -10.23 -5.52 17.24
CA PHE A 242 -10.80 -6.24 18.38
C PHE A 242 -11.15 -7.69 18.04
N ASN A 243 -10.94 -8.57 19.01
CA ASN A 243 -11.66 -9.85 19.07
C ASN A 243 -13.09 -9.57 19.56
N THR A 244 -14.03 -9.56 18.64
CA THR A 244 -15.44 -9.27 18.94
C THR A 244 -16.25 -10.50 19.35
N LYS A 245 -15.65 -11.71 19.32
CA LYS A 245 -16.34 -12.97 19.61
C LYS A 245 -16.23 -13.39 21.07
N SER A 246 -15.19 -12.98 21.78
CA SER A 246 -14.90 -13.51 23.11
C SER A 246 -14.19 -12.50 24.01
N GLY A 247 -14.29 -12.72 25.32
CA GLY A 247 -13.69 -11.88 26.32
C GLY A 247 -14.38 -10.50 26.46
N PRO A 248 -13.74 -9.56 27.14
CA PRO A 248 -14.34 -8.24 27.40
C PRO A 248 -14.65 -7.45 26.13
N THR A 249 -13.87 -7.60 25.07
CA THR A 249 -14.06 -6.89 23.80
C THR A 249 -15.22 -7.43 22.94
N ALA A 250 -15.89 -8.49 23.35
CA ALA A 250 -17.18 -8.90 22.76
C ALA A 250 -18.27 -7.86 23.02
N ASP A 251 -18.19 -7.13 24.13
CA ASP A 251 -19.14 -6.05 24.46
C ASP A 251 -18.74 -4.74 23.73
N GLU A 252 -19.66 -4.20 22.95
CA GLU A 252 -19.44 -2.95 22.20
C GLU A 252 -19.14 -1.75 23.10
N ARG A 253 -19.73 -1.71 24.32
CA ARG A 253 -19.44 -0.64 25.28
C ARG A 253 -17.98 -0.66 25.73
N VAL A 254 -17.40 -1.85 25.89
CA VAL A 254 -15.97 -2.02 26.20
C VAL A 254 -15.13 -1.53 25.04
N ARG A 255 -15.47 -1.89 23.81
CA ARG A 255 -14.73 -1.43 22.62
C ARG A 255 -14.76 0.10 22.50
N LYS A 256 -15.94 0.72 22.68
CA LYS A 256 -16.07 2.19 22.70
C LYS A 256 -15.28 2.84 23.82
N ALA A 257 -15.24 2.22 25.00
CA ALA A 257 -14.41 2.69 26.10
C ALA A 257 -12.92 2.67 25.74
N LEU A 258 -12.43 1.60 25.09
CA LEU A 258 -11.05 1.47 24.66
C LEU A 258 -10.68 2.54 23.62
N ILE A 259 -11.58 2.85 22.68
CA ILE A 259 -11.35 3.92 21.67
C ILE A 259 -11.24 5.30 22.34
N LEU A 260 -12.13 5.60 23.30
CA LEU A 260 -12.15 6.86 24.04
C LEU A 260 -11.00 6.97 25.05
N GLY A 261 -10.47 5.83 25.51
CA GLY A 261 -9.41 5.75 26.52
C GLY A 261 -8.00 5.96 25.96
N VAL A 262 -7.81 6.08 24.66
CA VAL A 262 -6.48 6.21 24.03
C VAL A 262 -6.31 7.60 23.42
N ASP A 263 -5.31 8.36 23.92
CA ASP A 263 -4.92 9.65 23.36
C ASP A 263 -4.01 9.47 22.16
N ARG A 264 -4.62 9.43 20.97
CA ARG A 264 -3.93 9.24 19.69
C ARG A 264 -3.08 10.43 19.30
N ASP A 265 -3.54 11.64 19.60
CA ASP A 265 -2.80 12.87 19.29
C ASP A 265 -1.51 12.94 20.09
N ALA A 266 -1.56 12.61 21.39
CA ALA A 266 -0.36 12.53 22.23
C ALA A 266 0.62 11.47 21.71
N ILE A 267 0.15 10.28 21.31
CA ILE A 267 0.98 9.23 20.69
C ILE A 267 1.66 9.76 19.43
N ILE A 268 0.92 10.39 18.53
CA ILE A 268 1.45 10.95 17.28
C ILE A 268 2.54 11.99 17.58
N GLN A 269 2.33 12.88 18.54
CA GLN A 269 3.30 13.92 18.83
C GLN A 269 4.54 13.38 19.56
N THR A 270 4.36 12.49 20.53
CA THR A 270 5.46 12.09 21.43
C THR A 270 6.27 10.90 20.89
N ILE A 271 5.62 9.94 20.22
CA ILE A 271 6.28 8.73 19.73
C ILE A 271 6.58 8.85 18.23
N LEU A 272 5.62 9.38 17.45
CA LEU A 272 5.76 9.47 16.00
C LEU A 272 6.32 10.82 15.53
N GLY A 273 6.71 11.72 16.46
CA GLY A 273 7.32 13.02 16.13
C GLY A 273 6.49 13.87 15.18
N GLY A 274 5.16 13.75 15.20
CA GLY A 274 4.25 14.40 14.27
C GLY A 274 4.22 13.80 12.85
N GLN A 275 4.87 12.64 12.61
CA GLN A 275 4.95 12.00 11.30
C GLN A 275 3.77 11.07 11.00
N ALA A 276 2.61 11.43 11.48
CA ALA A 276 1.35 10.74 11.21
C ALA A 276 0.17 11.68 11.39
N ALA A 277 -0.99 11.31 10.86
CA ALA A 277 -2.26 11.97 11.10
C ALA A 277 -3.24 11.00 11.78
N PRO A 278 -4.08 11.47 12.73
CA PRO A 278 -5.11 10.61 13.33
C PRO A 278 -6.17 10.26 12.27
N ILE A 279 -6.71 9.03 12.36
CA ILE A 279 -7.76 8.55 11.46
C ILE A 279 -9.06 8.29 12.21
N ALA A 280 -10.17 8.56 11.55
CA ALA A 280 -11.50 8.32 12.11
C ALA A 280 -11.98 6.88 11.86
N SER A 281 -11.63 6.30 10.73
CA SER A 281 -11.89 4.92 10.32
C SER A 281 -10.60 4.26 9.84
N PHE A 282 -10.62 2.95 9.59
CA PHE A 282 -9.41 2.22 9.15
C PHE A 282 -9.14 2.45 7.65
N GLN A 283 -8.95 3.71 7.30
CA GLN A 283 -8.51 4.14 5.97
C GLN A 283 -7.70 5.44 6.04
N GLY A 284 -6.79 5.61 5.09
CA GLY A 284 -5.99 6.82 4.96
C GLY A 284 -6.74 7.93 4.23
N ALA A 285 -6.31 9.17 4.44
CA ALA A 285 -6.88 10.36 3.80
C ALA A 285 -6.82 10.35 2.26
N LEU A 286 -5.89 9.57 1.69
CA LEU A 286 -5.68 9.44 0.24
C LEU A 286 -6.58 8.37 -0.40
N SER A 287 -7.34 7.62 0.41
CA SER A 287 -8.17 6.53 -0.07
C SER A 287 -9.45 7.08 -0.71
N PHE A 288 -9.79 6.58 -1.90
CA PHE A 288 -11.09 6.83 -2.50
C PHE A 288 -12.19 6.23 -1.60
N GLY A 289 -13.22 7.01 -1.31
CA GLY A 289 -14.25 6.66 -0.32
C GLY A 289 -13.92 7.14 1.09
N ASN A 290 -12.81 7.88 1.29
CA ASN A 290 -12.57 8.59 2.55
C ASN A 290 -13.57 9.72 2.73
N ASP A 291 -14.13 9.81 3.93
CA ASP A 291 -14.98 10.92 4.32
C ASP A 291 -14.16 11.94 5.14
N PRO A 292 -13.80 13.10 4.57
CA PRO A 292 -12.99 14.10 5.27
C PRO A 292 -13.76 14.77 6.42
N ASP A 293 -15.08 14.66 6.44
CA ASP A 293 -15.92 15.23 7.49
C ASP A 293 -16.03 14.32 8.72
N MET A 294 -15.73 13.03 8.56
CA MET A 294 -15.65 12.09 9.68
C MET A 294 -14.46 12.43 10.58
N LYS A 295 -14.71 12.67 11.86
CA LYS A 295 -13.67 13.00 12.84
C LYS A 295 -13.38 11.82 13.75
N PRO A 296 -12.12 11.62 14.16
CA PRO A 296 -11.78 10.65 15.19
C PRO A 296 -12.55 10.91 16.48
N LEU A 297 -12.97 9.85 17.18
CA LEU A 297 -13.56 10.02 18.51
C LEU A 297 -12.51 10.68 19.44
N PRO A 298 -12.91 11.65 20.30
CA PRO A 298 -11.97 12.34 21.16
C PRO A 298 -11.43 11.43 22.27
N TYR A 299 -10.28 11.79 22.84
CA TYR A 299 -9.81 11.20 24.08
C TYR A 299 -10.72 11.66 25.24
N ASP A 300 -11.40 10.72 25.89
CA ASP A 300 -12.32 10.99 27.00
C ASP A 300 -12.25 9.83 28.02
N PRO A 301 -11.24 9.84 28.90
CA PRO A 301 -11.05 8.76 29.88
C PRO A 301 -12.18 8.64 30.90
N GLU A 302 -12.88 9.74 31.21
CA GLU A 302 -14.00 9.68 32.17
C GLU A 302 -15.20 8.97 31.57
N LYS A 303 -15.54 9.25 30.31
CA LYS A 303 -16.57 8.52 29.58
C LYS A 303 -16.19 7.06 29.37
N ALA A 304 -14.91 6.79 29.11
CA ALA A 304 -14.39 5.42 29.01
C ALA A 304 -14.63 4.62 30.31
N LYS A 305 -14.29 5.20 31.48
CA LYS A 305 -14.54 4.59 32.78
C LYS A 305 -16.04 4.32 33.03
N ALA A 306 -16.89 5.27 32.64
CA ALA A 306 -18.35 5.11 32.79
C ALA A 306 -18.85 3.91 31.95
N LEU A 307 -18.42 3.78 30.69
CA LEU A 307 -18.81 2.66 29.83
C LEU A 307 -18.30 1.32 30.35
N LEU A 308 -17.08 1.25 30.87
CA LEU A 308 -16.53 0.03 31.48
C LEU A 308 -17.35 -0.39 32.72
N LYS A 309 -17.76 0.58 33.53
CA LYS A 309 -18.62 0.33 34.69
C LYS A 309 -20.02 -0.19 34.27
N GLU A 310 -20.62 0.43 33.25
CA GLU A 310 -21.89 -0.04 32.67
C GLU A 310 -21.80 -1.44 32.10
N ALA A 311 -20.67 -1.79 31.50
CA ALA A 311 -20.38 -3.12 30.99
C ALA A 311 -20.05 -4.15 32.07
N GLY A 312 -19.93 -3.72 33.35
CA GLY A 312 -19.61 -4.59 34.47
C GLY A 312 -18.15 -5.07 34.49
N ILE A 313 -17.24 -4.34 33.86
CA ILE A 313 -15.81 -4.71 33.79
C ILE A 313 -15.15 -4.33 35.11
N ALA A 314 -14.51 -5.31 35.77
CA ALA A 314 -13.81 -5.10 37.01
C ALA A 314 -12.51 -4.29 36.79
N THR A 315 -12.22 -3.36 37.70
CA THR A 315 -10.92 -2.67 37.72
C THR A 315 -9.78 -3.67 37.82
N GLY A 316 -8.73 -3.46 37.04
CA GLY A 316 -7.58 -4.37 36.96
C GLY A 316 -7.78 -5.54 35.96
N THR A 317 -8.92 -5.60 35.25
CA THR A 317 -9.08 -6.57 34.17
C THR A 317 -7.94 -6.42 33.15
N THR A 318 -7.29 -7.54 32.81
CA THR A 318 -6.15 -7.56 31.91
C THR A 318 -6.57 -7.92 30.50
N LEU A 319 -6.16 -7.12 29.52
CA LEU A 319 -6.37 -7.34 28.10
C LEU A 319 -5.03 -7.68 27.41
N GLN A 320 -5.02 -8.69 26.55
CA GLN A 320 -3.85 -9.02 25.75
C GLN A 320 -3.88 -8.25 24.43
N ILE A 321 -2.74 -7.64 24.08
CA ILE A 321 -2.49 -6.93 22.81
C ILE A 321 -1.44 -7.73 22.05
N ASP A 322 -1.80 -8.27 20.90
CA ASP A 322 -0.90 -9.03 20.03
C ASP A 322 -0.27 -8.11 18.98
N VAL A 323 1.05 -8.12 18.89
CA VAL A 323 1.81 -7.19 18.04
C VAL A 323 2.90 -7.92 17.25
N ARG A 324 3.37 -7.30 16.16
CA ARG A 324 4.56 -7.75 15.43
C ARG A 324 5.81 -7.39 16.22
N GLY A 325 6.60 -8.37 16.58
CA GLY A 325 7.80 -8.18 17.41
C GLY A 325 8.91 -7.38 16.75
N ASN A 326 8.94 -7.33 15.42
CA ASN A 326 9.93 -6.59 14.63
C ASN A 326 9.53 -5.14 14.29
N ASP A 327 8.32 -4.70 14.65
CA ASP A 327 7.89 -3.29 14.53
C ASP A 327 8.19 -2.54 15.84
N SER A 328 9.42 -2.03 15.98
CA SER A 328 9.84 -1.33 17.18
C SER A 328 9.00 -0.10 17.48
N THR A 329 8.59 0.66 16.46
CA THR A 329 7.76 1.85 16.63
C THR A 329 6.38 1.48 17.15
N PHE A 330 5.74 0.45 16.59
CA PHE A 330 4.43 0.02 17.07
C PHE A 330 4.52 -0.63 18.45
N ASN A 331 5.65 -1.26 18.80
CA ASN A 331 5.88 -1.73 20.18
C ASN A 331 5.89 -0.57 21.18
N GLU A 332 6.52 0.58 20.86
CA GLU A 332 6.47 1.79 21.71
C GLU A 332 5.04 2.36 21.79
N VAL A 333 4.33 2.43 20.67
CA VAL A 333 2.90 2.82 20.62
C VAL A 333 2.06 1.90 21.51
N SER A 334 2.30 0.60 21.48
CA SER A 334 1.56 -0.38 22.30
C SER A 334 1.81 -0.20 23.80
N GLN A 335 3.04 0.16 24.21
CA GLN A 335 3.37 0.50 25.58
C GLN A 335 2.63 1.76 26.05
N ALA A 336 2.56 2.79 25.21
CA ALA A 336 1.77 3.99 25.49
C ALA A 336 0.28 3.66 25.62
N ILE A 337 -0.26 2.85 24.74
CA ILE A 337 -1.65 2.39 24.84
C ILE A 337 -1.88 1.63 26.15
N ALA A 338 -0.98 0.71 26.53
CA ALA A 338 -1.07 0.03 27.82
C ALA A 338 -1.13 1.00 29.02
N SER A 339 -0.37 2.09 28.96
CA SER A 339 -0.40 3.14 29.98
C SER A 339 -1.73 3.90 29.99
N TYR A 340 -2.31 4.21 28.84
CA TYR A 340 -3.64 4.80 28.75
C TYR A 340 -4.74 3.89 29.29
N LEU A 341 -4.63 2.57 29.04
CA LEU A 341 -5.58 1.60 29.61
C LEU A 341 -5.54 1.57 31.13
N GLN A 342 -4.37 1.77 31.75
CA GLN A 342 -4.26 1.90 33.22
C GLN A 342 -5.02 3.13 33.74
N VAL A 343 -5.03 4.25 33.00
CA VAL A 343 -5.78 5.46 33.38
C VAL A 343 -7.27 5.18 33.48
N ILE A 344 -7.80 4.29 32.64
CA ILE A 344 -9.23 3.91 32.66
C ILE A 344 -9.51 2.66 33.52
N GLY A 345 -8.52 2.17 34.27
CA GLY A 345 -8.68 1.09 35.23
C GLY A 345 -8.49 -0.32 34.67
N LEU A 346 -7.88 -0.46 33.52
CA LEU A 346 -7.54 -1.75 32.88
C LEU A 346 -6.03 -2.01 32.90
N ASN A 347 -5.64 -3.26 32.82
CA ASN A 347 -4.27 -3.67 32.58
C ASN A 347 -4.11 -4.18 31.14
N ALA A 348 -2.91 -4.11 30.58
CA ALA A 348 -2.60 -4.70 29.31
C ALA A 348 -1.33 -5.56 29.39
N THR A 349 -1.33 -6.68 28.66
CA THR A 349 -0.13 -7.48 28.38
C THR A 349 0.14 -7.44 26.89
N ILE A 350 1.34 -7.00 26.52
CA ILE A 350 1.77 -6.96 25.12
C ILE A 350 2.45 -8.26 24.78
N LYS A 351 1.96 -8.95 23.75
CA LYS A 351 2.51 -10.22 23.29
C LYS A 351 3.08 -10.07 21.89
N PRO A 352 4.41 -9.99 21.76
CA PRO A 352 5.05 -9.95 20.46
C PRO A 352 5.06 -11.33 19.80
N TYR A 353 4.84 -11.33 18.48
CA TYR A 353 4.97 -12.50 17.62
C TYR A 353 5.97 -12.23 16.49
N GLU A 354 6.52 -13.29 15.91
CA GLU A 354 7.14 -13.20 14.59
C GLU A 354 6.05 -12.77 13.59
N THR A 355 6.39 -11.87 12.66
CA THR A 355 5.41 -11.23 11.77
C THR A 355 4.57 -12.24 10.97
N ASN A 356 5.22 -13.24 10.33
CA ASN A 356 4.49 -14.21 9.51
C ASN A 356 3.60 -15.12 10.38
N VAL A 357 4.01 -15.42 11.60
CA VAL A 357 3.21 -16.20 12.56
C VAL A 357 1.94 -15.43 12.94
N LEU A 358 2.07 -14.14 13.29
CA LEU A 358 0.90 -13.31 13.61
C LEU A 358 -0.07 -13.23 12.42
N LEU A 359 0.46 -12.89 11.25
CA LEU A 359 -0.35 -12.58 10.06
C LEU A 359 -0.92 -13.81 9.35
N ASN A 360 -0.26 -14.97 9.41
CA ASN A 360 -0.68 -16.14 8.64
C ASN A 360 -1.28 -17.25 9.49
N ASP A 361 -0.97 -17.29 10.81
CA ASP A 361 -1.41 -18.38 11.68
C ASP A 361 -2.33 -17.90 12.80
N ILE A 362 -2.01 -16.80 13.50
CA ILE A 362 -2.73 -16.37 14.69
C ILE A 362 -4.02 -15.62 14.34
N ILE A 363 -3.89 -14.55 13.53
CA ILE A 363 -5.06 -13.73 13.12
C ILE A 363 -6.07 -14.56 12.32
N PRO A 364 -5.69 -15.26 11.23
CA PRO A 364 -6.65 -16.00 10.42
C PRO A 364 -7.34 -17.16 11.17
N ALA A 365 -6.65 -17.73 12.16
CA ALA A 365 -7.23 -18.78 13.00
C ALA A 365 -8.13 -18.26 14.13
N GLY A 366 -8.28 -16.94 14.28
CA GLY A 366 -9.06 -16.36 15.36
C GLY A 366 -8.48 -16.61 16.77
N LYS A 367 -7.15 -16.64 16.88
CA LYS A 367 -6.43 -17.00 18.13
C LYS A 367 -5.74 -15.79 18.79
N THR A 368 -6.13 -14.57 18.43
CA THR A 368 -5.57 -13.37 19.06
C THR A 368 -6.13 -13.16 20.46
N GLY A 369 -5.43 -12.35 21.24
CA GLY A 369 -5.96 -11.76 22.47
C GLY A 369 -7.15 -10.82 22.23
N ALA A 370 -7.40 -9.93 23.19
CA ALA A 370 -8.49 -8.97 23.12
C ALA A 370 -8.33 -7.97 21.95
N MET A 371 -7.10 -7.60 21.67
CA MET A 371 -6.72 -6.65 20.59
C MET A 371 -5.50 -7.17 19.84
N PHE A 372 -5.41 -6.80 18.57
CA PHE A 372 -4.24 -7.14 17.75
C PHE A 372 -3.90 -6.03 16.77
N GLU A 373 -2.60 -5.88 16.52
CA GLU A 373 -2.06 -4.93 15.56
C GLU A 373 -2.51 -5.26 14.15
N GLN A 374 -3.03 -4.26 13.45
CA GLN A 374 -3.25 -4.29 12.01
C GLN A 374 -2.67 -3.05 11.36
N ALA A 375 -1.69 -3.24 10.48
CA ALA A 375 -1.24 -2.22 9.55
C ALA A 375 -1.68 -2.60 8.14
N TRP A 376 -2.17 -1.63 7.38
CA TRP A 376 -2.64 -1.87 6.02
C TRP A 376 -2.30 -0.69 5.11
N GLY A 377 -1.56 -0.97 4.04
CA GLY A 377 -1.25 0.02 3.03
C GLY A 377 -2.05 -0.24 1.78
N GLY A 378 -3.27 0.23 1.72
CA GLY A 378 -4.17 0.02 0.58
C GLY A 378 -3.53 0.41 -0.76
N TRP A 379 -2.81 -0.51 -1.39
CA TRP A 379 -2.02 -0.25 -2.59
C TRP A 379 -2.82 0.29 -3.78
N THR A 380 -4.12 0.04 -3.81
CA THR A 380 -5.04 0.59 -4.81
C THR A 380 -5.43 2.03 -4.50
N LEU A 381 -5.25 2.50 -3.27
CA LEU A 381 -5.80 3.75 -2.74
C LEU A 381 -7.32 3.85 -2.98
N ASP A 382 -8.00 2.74 -2.88
CA ASP A 382 -9.43 2.58 -2.92
C ASP A 382 -9.86 1.80 -1.67
N TYR A 383 -10.86 2.29 -0.97
CA TYR A 383 -11.28 1.70 0.30
C TYR A 383 -11.78 0.26 0.18
N ASP A 384 -12.23 -0.16 -1.01
CA ASP A 384 -12.60 -1.56 -1.26
C ASP A 384 -11.51 -2.53 -0.85
N ASN A 385 -10.25 -2.24 -1.18
CA ASN A 385 -9.12 -3.12 -0.86
C ASN A 385 -8.98 -3.35 0.65
N THR A 386 -9.18 -2.29 1.45
CA THR A 386 -9.15 -2.37 2.91
C THR A 386 -10.45 -2.96 3.46
N ALA A 387 -11.58 -2.35 3.10
CA ALA A 387 -12.86 -2.65 3.69
C ALA A 387 -13.30 -4.10 3.45
N TYR A 388 -13.18 -4.58 2.23
CA TYR A 388 -13.57 -5.96 1.91
C TYR A 388 -12.70 -6.97 2.66
N SER A 389 -11.37 -6.81 2.59
CA SER A 389 -10.44 -7.73 3.24
C SER A 389 -10.56 -7.75 4.76
N MET A 390 -10.93 -6.61 5.37
CA MET A 390 -11.00 -6.46 6.82
C MET A 390 -12.36 -6.77 7.41
N TYR A 391 -13.46 -6.61 6.65
CA TYR A 391 -14.80 -6.65 7.24
C TYR A 391 -15.75 -7.63 6.57
N HIS A 392 -15.51 -8.12 5.34
CA HIS A 392 -16.39 -9.11 4.73
C HIS A 392 -16.28 -10.45 5.46
N SER A 393 -17.42 -11.09 5.69
CA SER A 393 -17.50 -12.39 6.36
C SER A 393 -16.72 -13.45 5.61
N GLY A 394 -15.92 -14.22 6.32
CA GLY A 394 -15.11 -15.31 5.73
C GLY A 394 -13.79 -14.88 5.13
N GLU A 395 -13.48 -13.58 5.09
CA GLU A 395 -12.16 -13.11 4.69
C GLU A 395 -11.10 -13.46 5.74
N LYS A 396 -9.90 -13.74 5.24
CA LYS A 396 -8.74 -14.14 6.06
C LYS A 396 -8.47 -13.18 7.23
N TRP A 397 -8.68 -11.88 7.01
CA TRP A 397 -8.38 -10.83 7.97
C TRP A 397 -9.57 -10.46 8.86
N ASN A 398 -10.72 -11.15 8.68
CA ASN A 398 -11.93 -10.96 9.47
C ASN A 398 -12.39 -12.24 10.18
N PRO A 399 -11.60 -12.81 11.10
CA PRO A 399 -11.98 -14.04 11.78
C PRO A 399 -13.06 -13.85 12.87
N TYR A 400 -13.30 -12.62 13.28
CA TYR A 400 -14.10 -12.31 14.49
C TYR A 400 -15.47 -11.71 14.21
N ASP A 401 -15.73 -11.19 13.02
CA ASP A 401 -16.99 -10.55 12.69
C ASP A 401 -17.71 -11.26 11.54
N SER A 402 -19.02 -11.24 11.56
CA SER A 402 -19.86 -11.72 10.48
C SER A 402 -21.17 -10.94 10.51
N ASP A 403 -21.35 -10.07 9.53
CA ASP A 403 -22.48 -9.16 9.46
C ASP A 403 -23.04 -9.13 8.04
N PRO A 404 -24.19 -9.80 7.80
CA PRO A 404 -24.81 -9.84 6.47
C PRO A 404 -25.18 -8.46 5.90
N LYS A 405 -25.43 -7.46 6.75
CA LYS A 405 -25.70 -6.10 6.29
C LYS A 405 -24.43 -5.43 5.76
N LEU A 406 -23.31 -5.63 6.47
CA LEU A 406 -22.02 -5.12 6.04
C LEU A 406 -21.53 -5.84 4.79
N ASP A 407 -21.69 -7.17 4.73
CA ASP A 407 -21.39 -7.96 3.55
C ASP A 407 -22.13 -7.45 2.31
N ALA A 408 -23.43 -7.19 2.43
CA ALA A 408 -24.24 -6.67 1.33
C ALA A 408 -23.76 -5.29 0.84
N LEU A 409 -23.31 -4.40 1.74
CA LEU A 409 -22.72 -3.11 1.37
C LEU A 409 -21.39 -3.29 0.65
N LEU A 410 -20.51 -4.16 1.18
CA LEU A 410 -19.20 -4.49 0.62
C LEU A 410 -19.30 -5.12 -0.77
N GLU A 411 -20.28 -5.99 -0.99
CA GLU A 411 -20.53 -6.64 -2.27
C GLU A 411 -21.16 -5.67 -3.28
N SER A 412 -22.13 -4.86 -2.85
CA SER A 412 -22.89 -3.96 -3.75
C SER A 412 -21.98 -2.92 -4.40
N GLN A 413 -21.04 -2.32 -3.65
CA GLN A 413 -20.14 -1.29 -4.19
C GLN A 413 -19.22 -1.83 -5.31
N ARG A 414 -18.94 -3.13 -5.34
CA ARG A 414 -18.12 -3.78 -6.36
C ARG A 414 -18.80 -3.92 -7.73
N SER A 415 -20.12 -3.80 -7.77
CA SER A 415 -20.88 -3.85 -9.02
C SER A 415 -21.29 -2.47 -9.57
N ILE A 416 -20.96 -1.39 -8.86
CA ILE A 416 -21.35 -0.03 -9.22
C ILE A 416 -20.24 0.66 -9.98
N THR A 417 -20.50 1.02 -11.24
CA THR A 417 -19.60 1.76 -12.11
C THR A 417 -19.73 3.28 -11.94
N ASP A 418 -20.89 3.78 -11.50
CA ASP A 418 -21.09 5.18 -11.13
C ASP A 418 -20.21 5.55 -9.93
N ARG A 419 -19.15 6.30 -10.18
CA ARG A 419 -18.12 6.64 -9.19
C ARG A 419 -18.70 7.37 -7.97
N ALA A 420 -19.63 8.30 -8.18
CA ALA A 420 -20.21 9.09 -7.09
C ALA A 420 -21.10 8.22 -6.18
N LYS A 421 -21.96 7.40 -6.76
CA LYS A 421 -22.78 6.44 -5.99
C LYS A 421 -21.92 5.44 -5.23
N ARG A 422 -20.84 4.95 -5.84
CA ARG A 422 -19.92 4.03 -5.20
C ARG A 422 -19.21 4.69 -4.01
N GLU A 423 -18.77 5.95 -4.16
CA GLU A 423 -18.15 6.73 -3.09
C GLU A 423 -19.06 6.85 -1.87
N GLU A 424 -20.34 7.14 -2.07
CA GLU A 424 -21.33 7.23 -0.98
C GLU A 424 -21.49 5.89 -0.24
N ILE A 425 -21.46 4.76 -0.93
CA ILE A 425 -21.52 3.45 -0.29
C ILE A 425 -20.25 3.19 0.52
N LEU A 426 -19.07 3.51 -0.02
CA LEU A 426 -17.81 3.34 0.70
C LEU A 426 -17.76 4.21 1.97
N LYS A 427 -18.24 5.45 1.91
CA LYS A 427 -18.43 6.30 3.10
C LYS A 427 -19.38 5.68 4.10
N SER A 428 -20.52 5.14 3.63
CA SER A 428 -21.48 4.43 4.50
C SER A 428 -20.86 3.22 5.19
N ILE A 429 -20.00 2.48 4.51
CA ILE A 429 -19.26 1.35 5.10
C ILE A 429 -18.34 1.88 6.22
N ALA A 430 -17.60 2.96 5.99
CA ALA A 430 -16.71 3.55 6.98
C ALA A 430 -17.48 3.99 8.24
N HIS A 431 -18.60 4.70 8.08
CA HIS A 431 -19.47 5.08 9.20
C HIS A 431 -20.00 3.85 9.95
N TYR A 432 -20.47 2.84 9.22
CA TYR A 432 -21.02 1.64 9.83
C TYR A 432 -20.00 0.86 10.68
N THR A 433 -18.77 0.73 10.19
CA THR A 433 -17.69 0.04 10.93
C THR A 433 -17.24 0.82 12.17
N VAL A 434 -17.21 2.14 12.10
CA VAL A 434 -16.90 3.03 13.25
C VAL A 434 -18.01 2.96 14.30
N ASP A 435 -19.27 3.00 13.91
CA ASP A 435 -20.40 2.89 14.84
C ASP A 435 -20.40 1.57 15.61
N ARG A 436 -19.96 0.48 14.98
CA ARG A 436 -19.81 -0.84 15.61
C ARG A 436 -18.52 -0.99 16.43
N ALA A 437 -17.65 0.02 16.41
CA ALA A 437 -16.39 -0.01 17.16
C ALA A 437 -15.58 -1.30 16.92
N LEU A 438 -15.24 -1.60 15.66
CA LEU A 438 -14.54 -2.85 15.30
C LEU A 438 -13.03 -2.80 15.57
N GLU A 439 -12.47 -1.59 15.71
CA GLU A 439 -11.05 -1.34 16.02
C GLU A 439 -10.86 -0.01 16.76
N ILE A 440 -9.67 0.21 17.30
CA ILE A 440 -9.16 1.55 17.64
C ILE A 440 -8.43 2.06 16.40
N PRO A 441 -9.01 2.98 15.61
CA PRO A 441 -8.28 3.62 14.51
C PRO A 441 -7.20 4.50 15.12
N LEU A 442 -5.94 4.27 14.79
CA LEU A 442 -4.82 4.97 15.42
C LEU A 442 -4.33 6.13 14.56
N TYR A 443 -3.66 5.82 13.48
CA TYR A 443 -3.05 6.85 12.64
C TYR A 443 -2.77 6.38 11.21
N ASN A 444 -2.63 7.35 10.31
CA ASN A 444 -2.09 7.22 8.97
C ASN A 444 -0.64 7.72 8.98
N TYR A 445 0.30 6.82 8.73
CA TYR A 445 1.73 7.12 8.81
C TYR A 445 2.22 7.83 7.55
N ASN A 446 3.15 8.78 7.71
CA ASN A 446 3.75 9.50 6.59
C ASN A 446 4.80 8.65 5.87
N ALA A 447 4.91 8.84 4.57
CA ALA A 447 6.07 8.43 3.78
C ALA A 447 7.20 9.45 4.00
N ILE A 448 8.33 9.01 4.56
CA ILE A 448 9.43 9.86 5.01
C ILE A 448 10.64 9.63 4.10
N PHE A 449 11.17 10.70 3.51
CA PHE A 449 12.33 10.70 2.63
C PHE A 449 13.47 11.51 3.25
N GLY A 450 14.68 10.96 3.21
CA GLY A 450 15.92 11.69 3.50
C GLY A 450 16.55 12.13 2.18
N VAL A 451 16.77 13.42 1.99
CA VAL A 451 17.15 13.99 0.69
C VAL A 451 18.39 14.85 0.83
N SER A 452 19.38 14.64 -0.03
CA SER A 452 20.49 15.57 -0.21
C SER A 452 19.97 16.85 -0.90
N LYS A 453 20.31 18.02 -0.38
CA LYS A 453 19.94 19.30 -1.01
C LYS A 453 20.53 19.51 -2.42
N ARG A 454 21.45 18.65 -2.84
CA ARG A 454 21.90 18.58 -4.23
C ARG A 454 20.81 18.08 -5.19
N VAL A 455 19.88 17.26 -4.69
CA VAL A 455 18.76 16.74 -5.48
C VAL A 455 17.78 17.87 -5.74
N LYS A 456 17.46 18.11 -7.01
CA LYS A 456 16.49 19.11 -7.45
C LYS A 456 15.34 18.46 -8.20
N ASN A 457 14.19 19.14 -8.18
CA ASN A 457 12.95 18.68 -8.85
C ASN A 457 12.46 17.32 -8.33
N PHE A 458 12.81 16.96 -7.09
CA PHE A 458 12.29 15.79 -6.42
C PHE A 458 10.90 16.12 -5.81
N THR A 459 9.93 15.28 -6.13
CA THR A 459 8.60 15.36 -5.53
C THR A 459 8.33 14.05 -4.79
N PRO A 460 8.11 14.07 -3.47
CA PRO A 460 7.76 12.88 -2.72
C PRO A 460 6.38 12.39 -3.18
N VAL A 461 6.27 11.08 -3.40
CA VAL A 461 4.98 10.44 -3.71
C VAL A 461 4.56 9.52 -2.57
N PRO A 462 3.27 9.57 -2.19
CA PRO A 462 2.78 8.83 -1.02
C PRO A 462 3.02 7.33 -1.08
N ASP A 463 2.85 6.73 -2.24
CA ASP A 463 2.95 5.29 -2.46
C ASP A 463 4.37 4.80 -2.81
N SER A 464 5.38 5.68 -2.66
CA SER A 464 6.80 5.42 -2.92
C SER A 464 7.13 4.96 -4.35
N ARG A 465 6.22 5.07 -5.30
CA ARG A 465 6.44 4.76 -6.71
C ARG A 465 7.06 5.95 -7.42
N LEU A 466 8.32 6.20 -7.09
CA LEU A 466 9.08 7.35 -7.55
C LEU A 466 9.43 7.24 -9.03
N ARG A 467 9.00 8.22 -9.81
CA ARG A 467 9.47 8.42 -11.16
C ARG A 467 10.51 9.55 -11.18
N LEU A 468 11.73 9.21 -11.52
CA LEU A 468 12.86 10.12 -11.37
C LEU A 468 13.29 10.81 -12.68
N THR A 469 12.37 10.91 -13.65
CA THR A 469 12.62 11.46 -15.00
C THR A 469 13.10 12.90 -14.98
N ASP A 470 12.52 13.74 -14.10
CA ASP A 470 12.80 15.17 -14.03
C ASP A 470 13.80 15.58 -12.95
N VAL A 471 14.25 14.62 -12.15
CA VAL A 471 15.21 14.86 -11.07
C VAL A 471 16.57 15.17 -11.63
N THR A 472 17.28 16.12 -11.00
CA THR A 472 18.68 16.45 -11.28
C THR A 472 19.49 16.46 -9.99
N VAL A 473 20.80 16.30 -10.08
CA VAL A 473 21.74 16.41 -8.95
C VAL A 473 22.81 17.43 -9.30
N GLU A 474 22.97 18.46 -8.44
CA GLU A 474 23.94 19.57 -8.58
C GLU A 474 25.21 19.36 -7.76
#